data_8182a45783fec3b5a446c84ee8559e0a
#
_entry.id   8182a45783fec3b5a446c84ee8559e0a
#
_cell.length_a   1.000
_cell.length_b   1.000
_cell.length_c   1.000
_cell.angle_alpha   90.00
_cell.angle_beta   90.00
_cell.angle_gamma   90.00
#
_symmetry.space_group_name_H-M   'P 1'
#
loop_
_entity.id
_entity.type
_entity.pdbx_description
1 polymer ?
#
loop_
_entity_poly.entity_id
_entity_poly.type
_entity_poly.pdbx_seq_one_letter_code
_entity_poly.pdbx_strand_id
1 'polypeptide(L)'
;MEFGLHLPASSSSVASEDLIRFSRQAEALGFYCITVADHVIVPRNISVPYPYTVDGKYPGTGYHLETLTTMSFLAGATQRIRFLTSVMIAPYRNPVITAKMLASLDVLSQGRVIVGLGVGWMKEEFENLKAPAYQERGRVTDEYIKAFRELWTSEKPSFNGKYCTFSNIIFLPKPVQKPAIPIWIGGHSKQALRRAGELGDGWHPIGGVPTIPLEPDDVRKDLRMLEEYAHAAGRDPREIRVALKGSLFDREKQISPGQRRRFMGSAEEITSDIRDYREAGVDTMIFDVRRASFTETLERMEWMAKEVIAKI
;
A
#
# COMPACT_ATOMS: atom_id res chain seq x y z
N MET A 1 7.27 -16.52 1.89
CA MET A 1 7.26 -15.06 1.59
C MET A 1 6.43 -14.83 0.35
N GLU A 2 5.61 -13.80 0.33
CA GLU A 2 4.75 -13.43 -0.80
C GLU A 2 5.36 -12.25 -1.56
N PHE A 3 5.01 -12.11 -2.87
CA PHE A 3 5.54 -11.05 -3.71
C PHE A 3 4.42 -10.30 -4.42
N GLY A 4 4.47 -8.97 -4.36
CA GLY A 4 3.54 -8.08 -5.04
C GLY A 4 4.25 -7.13 -6.00
N LEU A 5 3.47 -6.51 -6.87
CA LEU A 5 3.95 -5.55 -7.85
C LEU A 5 3.19 -4.23 -7.76
N HIS A 6 3.91 -3.12 -7.96
CA HIS A 6 3.28 -1.82 -8.11
C HIS A 6 2.78 -1.62 -9.54
N LEU A 7 1.49 -1.26 -9.68
CA LEU A 7 0.87 -1.03 -10.98
C LEU A 7 1.47 0.20 -11.67
N PRO A 8 1.89 0.14 -12.94
CA PRO A 8 2.45 1.28 -13.67
C PRO A 8 1.37 2.25 -14.19
N ALA A 9 0.44 2.69 -13.31
CA ALA A 9 -0.74 3.48 -13.67
C ALA A 9 -0.56 5.01 -13.57
N SER A 10 0.68 5.50 -13.36
CA SER A 10 0.95 6.93 -13.18
C SER A 10 1.50 7.62 -14.44
N SER A 11 1.18 7.10 -15.62
CA SER A 11 1.59 7.69 -16.91
C SER A 11 0.42 7.68 -17.89
N SER A 12 0.21 8.80 -18.58
CA SER A 12 -0.79 8.91 -19.67
C SER A 12 -0.46 8.08 -20.92
N SER A 13 0.76 7.53 -21.00
CA SER A 13 1.17 6.67 -22.10
C SER A 13 0.76 5.20 -21.92
N VAL A 14 0.23 4.83 -20.75
CA VAL A 14 -0.21 3.46 -20.45
C VAL A 14 -1.71 3.34 -20.75
N ALA A 15 -2.05 2.48 -21.70
CA ALA A 15 -3.44 2.21 -22.08
C ALA A 15 -4.13 1.28 -21.06
N SER A 16 -5.47 1.26 -21.08
CA SER A 16 -6.25 0.36 -20.22
C SER A 16 -5.94 -1.11 -20.47
N GLU A 17 -5.73 -1.48 -21.73
CA GLU A 17 -5.32 -2.82 -22.15
C GLU A 17 -3.96 -3.23 -21.58
N ASP A 18 -3.04 -2.29 -21.47
CA ASP A 18 -1.72 -2.51 -20.84
C ASP A 18 -1.86 -2.84 -19.37
N LEU A 19 -2.74 -2.14 -18.64
CA LEU A 19 -3.00 -2.41 -17.23
C LEU A 19 -3.63 -3.81 -17.03
N ILE A 20 -4.55 -4.20 -17.92
CA ILE A 20 -5.12 -5.55 -17.93
C ILE A 20 -4.02 -6.59 -18.22
N ARG A 21 -3.19 -6.36 -19.23
CA ARG A 21 -2.09 -7.25 -19.59
C ARG A 21 -1.09 -7.41 -18.46
N PHE A 22 -0.67 -6.31 -17.83
CA PHE A 22 0.19 -6.33 -16.64
C PHE A 22 -0.40 -7.21 -15.53
N SER A 23 -1.68 -6.99 -15.22
CA SER A 23 -2.36 -7.67 -14.13
C SER A 23 -2.51 -9.18 -14.39
N ARG A 24 -2.87 -9.55 -15.61
CA ARG A 24 -2.98 -10.97 -16.01
C ARG A 24 -1.63 -11.66 -16.05
N GLN A 25 -0.58 -10.99 -16.51
CA GLN A 25 0.78 -11.55 -16.51
C GLN A 25 1.30 -11.71 -15.08
N ALA A 26 1.09 -10.74 -14.21
CA ALA A 26 1.43 -10.86 -12.79
C ALA A 26 0.70 -12.04 -12.13
N GLU A 27 -0.59 -12.21 -12.42
CA GLU A 27 -1.39 -13.35 -11.95
C GLU A 27 -0.86 -14.69 -12.48
N ALA A 28 -0.51 -14.77 -13.76
CA ALA A 28 0.03 -15.97 -14.39
C ALA A 28 1.40 -16.36 -13.82
N LEU A 29 2.24 -15.38 -13.48
CA LEU A 29 3.55 -15.57 -12.85
C LEU A 29 3.47 -15.86 -11.35
N GLY A 30 2.27 -15.88 -10.73
CA GLY A 30 2.06 -16.25 -9.34
C GLY A 30 2.31 -15.12 -8.34
N PHE A 31 2.32 -13.86 -8.77
CA PHE A 31 2.38 -12.76 -7.82
C PHE A 31 1.13 -12.70 -6.94
N TYR A 32 1.35 -12.40 -5.66
CA TYR A 32 0.30 -12.36 -4.63
C TYR A 32 -0.65 -11.17 -4.81
N CYS A 33 -0.10 -9.98 -5.07
CA CYS A 33 -0.93 -8.78 -5.20
C CYS A 33 -0.37 -7.75 -6.18
N ILE A 34 -1.27 -6.89 -6.66
CA ILE A 34 -0.97 -5.65 -7.35
C ILE A 34 -1.31 -4.49 -6.44
N THR A 35 -0.42 -3.49 -6.36
CA THR A 35 -0.66 -2.29 -5.55
C THR A 35 -0.96 -1.08 -6.42
N VAL A 36 -1.90 -0.26 -5.97
CA VAL A 36 -2.33 0.98 -6.63
C VAL A 36 -2.10 2.16 -5.69
N ALA A 37 -1.42 3.20 -6.19
CA ALA A 37 -1.20 4.44 -5.45
C ALA A 37 -2.47 5.29 -5.41
N ASP A 38 -2.53 6.23 -4.45
CA ASP A 38 -3.68 7.09 -4.25
C ASP A 38 -3.28 8.59 -4.25
N HIS A 39 -3.65 9.27 -5.33
CA HIS A 39 -3.76 10.72 -5.42
C HIS A 39 -5.06 11.05 -6.16
N VAL A 40 -5.87 11.92 -5.59
CA VAL A 40 -7.13 12.38 -6.22
C VAL A 40 -6.83 13.57 -7.13
N ILE A 41 -6.02 14.50 -6.64
CA ILE A 41 -5.52 15.66 -7.36
C ILE A 41 -4.08 15.93 -6.95
N VAL A 42 -3.28 16.49 -7.85
CA VAL A 42 -1.92 16.96 -7.53
C VAL A 42 -1.86 18.46 -7.70
N PRO A 43 -1.70 19.25 -6.63
CA PRO A 43 -1.54 20.69 -6.69
C PRO A 43 -0.30 21.08 -7.50
N ARG A 44 -0.37 22.21 -8.23
CA ARG A 44 0.77 22.73 -8.99
C ARG A 44 1.91 23.20 -8.09
N ASN A 45 1.57 23.74 -6.93
CA ASN A 45 2.50 24.20 -5.92
C ASN A 45 2.36 23.33 -4.68
N ILE A 46 3.44 22.69 -4.29
CA ILE A 46 3.52 21.81 -3.12
C ILE A 46 4.56 22.41 -2.19
N SER A 47 4.15 22.82 -1.00
CA SER A 47 5.02 23.46 0.00
C SER A 47 5.69 22.47 0.94
N VAL A 48 5.08 21.29 1.13
CA VAL A 48 5.62 20.24 1.99
C VAL A 48 6.59 19.37 1.18
N PRO A 49 7.84 19.17 1.65
CA PRO A 49 8.78 18.30 0.95
C PRO A 49 8.25 16.88 0.79
N TYR A 50 8.45 16.30 -0.39
CA TYR A 50 8.13 14.90 -0.64
C TYR A 50 9.07 13.99 0.15
N PRO A 51 8.56 13.05 0.96
CA PRO A 51 9.40 12.33 1.92
C PRO A 51 10.33 11.29 1.30
N TYR A 52 10.13 10.92 0.03
CA TYR A 52 10.83 9.79 -0.61
C TYR A 52 11.90 10.20 -1.63
N THR A 53 12.17 11.50 -1.78
CA THR A 53 13.25 12.03 -2.64
C THR A 53 14.21 12.88 -1.84
N VAL A 54 15.49 12.86 -2.21
CA VAL A 54 16.55 13.61 -1.51
C VAL A 54 16.36 15.12 -1.65
N ASP A 55 15.85 15.58 -2.80
CA ASP A 55 15.60 16.98 -3.08
C ASP A 55 14.23 17.48 -2.58
N GLY A 56 13.44 16.58 -1.99
CA GLY A 56 12.10 16.88 -1.49
C GLY A 56 11.07 17.18 -2.58
N LYS A 57 11.40 17.00 -3.86
CA LYS A 57 10.47 17.26 -4.96
C LYS A 57 9.61 16.05 -5.26
N TYR A 58 8.31 16.27 -5.43
CA TYR A 58 7.40 15.24 -5.90
C TYR A 58 7.67 14.90 -7.37
N PRO A 59 8.03 13.65 -7.71
CA PRO A 59 8.44 13.29 -9.07
C PRO A 59 7.25 12.98 -10.00
N GLY A 60 6.01 12.99 -9.49
CA GLY A 60 4.84 12.62 -10.27
C GLY A 60 4.40 13.71 -11.24
N THR A 61 3.86 13.29 -12.38
CA THR A 61 3.33 14.18 -13.43
C THR A 61 1.94 14.74 -13.10
N GLY A 62 1.31 14.25 -12.02
CA GLY A 62 -0.08 14.54 -11.69
C GLY A 62 -1.09 13.60 -12.38
N TYR A 63 -0.64 12.71 -13.26
CA TYR A 63 -1.51 11.69 -13.85
C TYR A 63 -1.67 10.51 -12.88
N HIS A 64 -2.85 10.38 -12.32
CA HIS A 64 -3.24 9.25 -11.49
C HIS A 64 -4.66 8.81 -11.85
N LEU A 65 -4.85 7.53 -12.08
CA LEU A 65 -6.17 6.94 -12.12
C LEU A 65 -6.69 6.81 -10.68
N GLU A 66 -7.99 7.05 -10.47
CA GLU A 66 -8.59 6.90 -9.15
C GLU A 66 -8.46 5.45 -8.66
N THR A 67 -7.98 5.29 -7.42
CA THR A 67 -7.51 4.02 -6.88
C THR A 67 -8.57 2.92 -6.87
N LEU A 68 -9.75 3.18 -6.33
CA LEU A 68 -10.80 2.16 -6.20
C LEU A 68 -11.46 1.84 -7.55
N THR A 69 -11.59 2.82 -8.43
CA THR A 69 -12.04 2.63 -9.81
C THR A 69 -11.09 1.73 -10.58
N THR A 70 -9.77 1.98 -10.48
CA THR A 70 -8.73 1.17 -11.11
C THR A 70 -8.75 -0.27 -10.58
N MET A 71 -8.82 -0.44 -9.27
CA MET A 71 -8.90 -1.77 -8.66
C MET A 71 -10.15 -2.53 -9.12
N SER A 72 -11.30 -1.86 -9.19
CA SER A 72 -12.56 -2.48 -9.64
C SER A 72 -12.49 -2.94 -11.10
N PHE A 73 -11.92 -2.10 -11.96
CA PHE A 73 -11.70 -2.44 -13.37
C PHE A 73 -10.80 -3.67 -13.55
N LEU A 74 -9.69 -3.73 -12.83
CA LEU A 74 -8.73 -4.82 -12.91
C LEU A 74 -9.22 -6.10 -12.21
N ALA A 75 -10.02 -5.96 -11.14
CA ALA A 75 -10.64 -7.10 -10.49
C ALA A 75 -11.59 -7.87 -11.40
N GLY A 76 -12.30 -7.17 -12.32
CA GLY A 76 -13.12 -7.79 -13.35
C GLY A 76 -12.32 -8.50 -14.45
N ALA A 77 -11.04 -8.14 -14.62
CA ALA A 77 -10.16 -8.68 -15.66
C ALA A 77 -9.26 -9.84 -15.19
N THR A 78 -9.25 -10.15 -13.88
CA THR A 78 -8.39 -11.14 -13.22
C THR A 78 -9.20 -12.08 -12.33
N GLN A 79 -8.61 -13.18 -11.86
CA GLN A 79 -9.34 -14.23 -11.11
C GLN A 79 -8.79 -14.48 -9.69
N ARG A 80 -7.48 -14.37 -9.47
CA ARG A 80 -6.81 -14.80 -8.23
C ARG A 80 -5.99 -13.70 -7.55
N ILE A 81 -5.32 -12.85 -8.35
CA ILE A 81 -4.42 -11.82 -7.83
C ILE A 81 -5.19 -10.84 -6.93
N ARG A 82 -4.59 -10.49 -5.79
CA ARG A 82 -5.16 -9.53 -4.84
C ARG A 82 -4.85 -8.10 -5.25
N PHE A 83 -5.64 -7.18 -4.74
CA PHE A 83 -5.46 -5.73 -4.95
C PHE A 83 -5.24 -5.04 -3.61
N LEU A 84 -4.14 -4.30 -3.52
CA LEU A 84 -3.75 -3.55 -2.32
C LEU A 84 -3.68 -2.05 -2.67
N THR A 85 -4.38 -1.21 -1.93
CA THR A 85 -4.13 0.23 -2.02
C THR A 85 -2.79 0.57 -1.34
N SER A 86 -1.86 1.27 -2.02
CA SER A 86 -0.50 1.50 -1.51
C SER A 86 -0.07 2.97 -1.60
N VAL A 87 -0.58 3.83 -0.74
CA VAL A 87 -1.63 3.59 0.26
C VAL A 87 -2.79 4.53 0.01
N MET A 88 -4.03 4.11 0.26
CA MET A 88 -5.18 4.98 0.21
C MET A 88 -5.13 5.98 1.37
N ILE A 89 -5.33 7.25 1.08
CA ILE A 89 -5.33 8.29 2.10
C ILE A 89 -6.73 8.39 2.71
N ALA A 90 -6.88 7.82 3.90
CA ALA A 90 -8.19 7.68 4.55
C ALA A 90 -8.98 9.01 4.64
N PRO A 91 -8.36 10.16 5.02
CA PRO A 91 -9.07 11.42 5.16
C PRO A 91 -9.58 12.05 3.85
N TYR A 92 -9.16 11.59 2.66
CA TYR A 92 -9.57 12.23 1.40
C TYR A 92 -11.01 11.96 1.00
N ARG A 93 -11.63 10.95 1.57
CA ARG A 93 -12.97 10.49 1.17
C ARG A 93 -13.91 10.38 2.37
N ASN A 94 -15.20 10.49 2.12
CA ASN A 94 -16.22 10.17 3.14
C ASN A 94 -16.09 8.69 3.56
N PRO A 95 -15.95 8.39 4.87
CA PRO A 95 -15.67 7.03 5.33
C PRO A 95 -16.80 6.04 5.04
N VAL A 96 -18.07 6.46 5.11
CA VAL A 96 -19.22 5.58 4.85
C VAL A 96 -19.27 5.18 3.37
N ILE A 97 -19.05 6.15 2.47
CA ILE A 97 -18.98 5.90 1.02
C ILE A 97 -17.79 4.99 0.71
N THR A 98 -16.62 5.27 1.29
CA THR A 98 -15.41 4.48 1.08
C THR A 98 -15.58 3.04 1.57
N ALA A 99 -16.14 2.85 2.77
CA ALA A 99 -16.45 1.53 3.30
C ALA A 99 -17.39 0.74 2.37
N LYS A 100 -18.38 1.43 1.77
CA LYS A 100 -19.32 0.84 0.82
C LYS A 100 -18.64 0.42 -0.47
N MET A 101 -17.78 1.27 -1.05
CA MET A 101 -17.04 0.97 -2.26
C MET A 101 -16.11 -0.24 -2.04
N LEU A 102 -15.38 -0.27 -0.92
CA LEU A 102 -14.50 -1.37 -0.55
C LEU A 102 -15.26 -2.68 -0.32
N ALA A 103 -16.40 -2.65 0.38
CA ALA A 103 -17.23 -3.84 0.58
C ALA A 103 -17.80 -4.37 -0.76
N SER A 104 -18.21 -3.46 -1.65
CA SER A 104 -18.68 -3.84 -2.99
C SER A 104 -17.56 -4.46 -3.82
N LEU A 105 -16.37 -3.85 -3.82
CA LEU A 105 -15.20 -4.37 -4.51
C LEU A 105 -14.78 -5.74 -3.95
N ASP A 106 -14.87 -5.92 -2.63
CA ASP A 106 -14.55 -7.20 -1.98
C ASP A 106 -15.49 -8.32 -2.45
N VAL A 107 -16.80 -8.03 -2.52
CA VAL A 107 -17.79 -8.97 -3.05
C VAL A 107 -17.53 -9.27 -4.53
N LEU A 108 -17.36 -8.25 -5.37
CA LEU A 108 -17.15 -8.41 -6.82
C LEU A 108 -15.84 -9.10 -7.14
N SER A 109 -14.81 -8.90 -6.33
CA SER A 109 -13.52 -9.56 -6.48
C SER A 109 -13.42 -10.93 -5.78
N GLN A 110 -14.48 -11.36 -5.07
CA GLN A 110 -14.49 -12.61 -4.28
C GLN A 110 -13.38 -12.64 -3.20
N GLY A 111 -13.27 -11.54 -2.44
CA GLY A 111 -12.37 -11.46 -1.28
C GLY A 111 -10.90 -11.18 -1.61
N ARG A 112 -10.62 -10.47 -2.72
CA ARG A 112 -9.24 -10.16 -3.14
C ARG A 112 -8.76 -8.76 -2.77
N VAL A 113 -9.47 -8.02 -1.93
CA VAL A 113 -9.12 -6.66 -1.51
C VAL A 113 -8.24 -6.68 -0.26
N ILE A 114 -7.23 -5.84 -0.24
CA ILE A 114 -6.46 -5.45 0.94
C ILE A 114 -6.42 -3.92 0.97
N VAL A 115 -6.76 -3.33 2.10
CA VAL A 115 -6.79 -1.87 2.24
C VAL A 115 -5.52 -1.39 2.93
N GLY A 116 -4.55 -0.93 2.14
CA GLY A 116 -3.40 -0.20 2.68
C GLY A 116 -3.80 1.26 2.96
N LEU A 117 -3.73 1.70 4.21
CA LEU A 117 -4.12 3.03 4.64
C LEU A 117 -2.93 3.89 5.03
N GLY A 118 -2.94 5.13 4.52
CA GLY A 118 -2.04 6.20 4.92
C GLY A 118 -2.79 7.41 5.49
N VAL A 119 -2.05 8.26 6.19
CA VAL A 119 -2.60 9.51 6.75
C VAL A 119 -2.48 10.70 5.77
N GLY A 120 -1.67 10.57 4.71
CA GLY A 120 -1.39 11.63 3.75
C GLY A 120 -0.25 12.56 4.19
N TRP A 121 0.46 13.11 3.21
CA TRP A 121 1.60 14.03 3.42
C TRP A 121 1.38 15.39 2.76
N MET A 122 0.60 15.48 1.69
CA MET A 122 0.43 16.66 0.84
C MET A 122 -0.71 17.54 1.36
N LYS A 123 -0.34 18.57 2.14
CA LYS A 123 -1.30 19.48 2.80
C LYS A 123 -2.25 20.14 1.80
N GLU A 124 -1.75 20.56 0.65
CA GLU A 124 -2.52 21.27 -0.38
C GLU A 124 -3.57 20.36 -1.04
N GLU A 125 -3.33 19.05 -1.10
CA GLU A 125 -4.35 18.10 -1.55
C GLU A 125 -5.51 18.02 -0.56
N PHE A 126 -5.24 17.99 0.76
CA PHE A 126 -6.29 18.09 1.79
C PHE A 126 -7.14 19.34 1.65
N GLU A 127 -6.51 20.49 1.46
CA GLU A 127 -7.20 21.78 1.35
C GLU A 127 -8.11 21.85 0.11
N ASN A 128 -7.63 21.36 -1.03
CA ASN A 128 -8.40 21.36 -2.28
C ASN A 128 -9.55 20.34 -2.26
N LEU A 129 -9.38 19.21 -1.61
CA LEU A 129 -10.42 18.19 -1.44
C LEU A 129 -11.44 18.54 -0.34
N LYS A 130 -11.22 19.64 0.40
CA LYS A 130 -12.01 19.98 1.58
C LYS A 130 -12.06 18.83 2.60
N ALA A 131 -10.98 18.07 2.67
CA ALA A 131 -10.81 17.01 3.64
C ALA A 131 -10.71 17.60 5.07
N PRO A 132 -10.88 16.79 6.13
CA PRO A 132 -10.62 17.25 7.49
C PRO A 132 -9.22 17.86 7.64
N ALA A 133 -9.07 18.78 8.62
CA ALA A 133 -7.84 19.56 8.78
C ALA A 133 -6.58 18.67 8.76
N TYR A 134 -5.57 19.08 7.99
CA TYR A 134 -4.33 18.32 7.79
C TYR A 134 -3.65 17.91 9.11
N GLN A 135 -3.71 18.78 10.14
CA GLN A 135 -3.15 18.51 11.47
C GLN A 135 -3.86 17.37 12.21
N GLU A 136 -5.12 17.12 11.86
CA GLU A 136 -5.96 16.09 12.47
C GLU A 136 -5.87 14.74 11.71
N ARG A 137 -5.17 14.68 10.58
CA ARG A 137 -5.18 13.52 9.65
C ARG A 137 -4.93 12.16 10.31
N GLY A 138 -4.05 12.11 11.31
CA GLY A 138 -3.80 10.87 12.06
C GLY A 138 -5.00 10.41 12.88
N ARG A 139 -5.66 11.34 13.60
CA ARG A 139 -6.86 11.06 14.39
C ARG A 139 -8.05 10.70 13.53
N VAL A 140 -8.20 11.40 12.40
CA VAL A 140 -9.23 11.08 11.38
C VAL A 140 -9.04 9.65 10.86
N THR A 141 -7.80 9.26 10.52
CA THR A 141 -7.50 7.90 10.06
C THR A 141 -7.80 6.85 11.13
N ASP A 142 -7.41 7.09 12.40
CA ASP A 142 -7.69 6.18 13.51
C ASP A 142 -9.21 5.97 13.69
N GLU A 143 -9.98 7.03 13.56
CA GLU A 143 -11.44 6.98 13.69
C GLU A 143 -12.08 6.28 12.48
N TYR A 144 -11.62 6.56 11.26
CA TYR A 144 -12.15 5.94 10.04
C TYR A 144 -11.89 4.44 9.98
N ILE A 145 -10.75 3.96 10.49
CA ILE A 145 -10.49 2.52 10.63
C ILE A 145 -11.57 1.85 11.51
N LYS A 146 -11.90 2.47 12.65
CA LYS A 146 -12.94 1.96 13.55
C LYS A 146 -14.32 2.00 12.90
N ALA A 147 -14.64 3.08 12.18
CA ALA A 147 -15.89 3.20 11.43
C ALA A 147 -16.02 2.14 10.32
N PHE A 148 -14.92 1.84 9.59
CA PHE A 148 -14.89 0.75 8.60
C PHE A 148 -15.19 -0.60 9.26
N ARG A 149 -14.52 -0.91 10.38
CA ARG A 149 -14.76 -2.16 11.12
C ARG A 149 -16.22 -2.27 11.53
N GLU A 150 -16.79 -1.22 12.13
CA GLU A 150 -18.19 -1.19 12.54
C GLU A 150 -19.13 -1.45 11.36
N LEU A 151 -18.94 -0.74 10.22
CA LEU A 151 -19.77 -0.92 9.03
C LEU A 151 -19.67 -2.32 8.44
N TRP A 152 -18.48 -2.93 8.45
CA TRP A 152 -18.25 -4.23 7.83
C TRP A 152 -18.68 -5.43 8.69
N THR A 153 -18.66 -5.29 10.02
CA THR A 153 -18.86 -6.43 10.93
C THR A 153 -20.18 -6.39 11.68
N SER A 154 -20.68 -5.20 12.08
CA SER A 154 -21.88 -5.07 12.87
C SER A 154 -23.15 -5.28 12.04
N GLU A 155 -24.11 -6.05 12.56
CA GLU A 155 -25.42 -6.22 11.94
C GLU A 155 -26.27 -4.93 12.03
N LYS A 156 -26.09 -4.16 13.09
CA LYS A 156 -26.77 -2.89 13.36
C LYS A 156 -25.73 -1.79 13.56
N PRO A 157 -25.04 -1.35 12.50
CA PRO A 157 -23.90 -0.45 12.63
C PRO A 157 -24.32 0.91 13.21
N SER A 158 -23.61 1.32 14.26
CA SER A 158 -23.76 2.61 14.90
C SER A 158 -22.40 3.11 15.35
N PHE A 159 -22.09 4.35 15.03
CA PHE A 159 -20.81 4.96 15.36
C PHE A 159 -21.00 6.44 15.72
N ASN A 160 -20.36 6.88 16.80
CA ASN A 160 -20.43 8.26 17.26
C ASN A 160 -19.01 8.79 17.51
N GLY A 161 -18.34 9.23 16.43
CA GLY A 161 -17.02 9.82 16.46
C GLY A 161 -17.04 11.33 16.25
N LYS A 162 -15.87 11.94 16.32
CA LYS A 162 -15.69 13.38 16.03
C LYS A 162 -15.79 13.69 14.54
N TYR A 163 -15.30 12.78 13.69
CA TYR A 163 -15.18 12.99 12.23
C TYR A 163 -16.17 12.15 11.43
N CYS A 164 -16.80 11.17 12.06
CA CYS A 164 -17.78 10.30 11.43
C CYS A 164 -18.87 9.90 12.44
N THR A 165 -20.12 10.06 12.06
CA THR A 165 -21.27 9.64 12.88
C THR A 165 -22.34 9.01 12.00
N PHE A 166 -22.84 7.85 12.41
CA PHE A 166 -23.99 7.19 11.79
C PHE A 166 -24.72 6.30 12.80
N SER A 167 -26.03 6.19 12.63
CA SER A 167 -26.87 5.31 13.44
C SER A 167 -28.14 4.97 12.69
N ASN A 168 -28.83 3.92 13.11
CA ASN A 168 -30.12 3.49 12.54
C ASN A 168 -30.04 3.30 11.00
N ILE A 169 -29.01 2.63 10.53
CA ILE A 169 -28.76 2.38 9.11
C ILE A 169 -28.67 0.88 8.80
N ILE A 170 -28.95 0.53 7.57
CA ILE A 170 -28.64 -0.78 6.99
C ILE A 170 -27.40 -0.60 6.09
N PHE A 171 -26.35 -1.36 6.35
CA PHE A 171 -25.15 -1.37 5.52
C PHE A 171 -24.93 -2.76 4.92
N LEU A 172 -25.28 -2.91 3.66
CA LEU A 172 -25.13 -4.13 2.85
C LEU A 172 -24.64 -3.77 1.45
N PRO A 173 -23.87 -4.65 0.74
CA PRO A 173 -23.40 -5.93 1.25
C PRO A 173 -22.34 -5.77 2.32
N LYS A 174 -22.15 -6.79 3.15
CA LYS A 174 -20.94 -6.95 3.96
C LYS A 174 -19.83 -7.52 3.09
N PRO A 175 -18.56 -7.28 3.44
CA PRO A 175 -17.44 -7.96 2.79
C PRO A 175 -17.57 -9.48 2.88
N VAL A 176 -17.04 -10.20 1.87
CA VAL A 176 -16.97 -11.66 1.91
C VAL A 176 -15.83 -12.14 2.80
N GLN A 177 -14.76 -11.37 2.91
CA GLN A 177 -13.66 -11.65 3.83
C GLN A 177 -14.10 -11.55 5.28
N LYS A 178 -13.62 -12.46 6.13
CA LYS A 178 -13.98 -12.52 7.56
C LYS A 178 -12.72 -12.40 8.43
N PRO A 179 -12.79 -11.68 9.57
CA PRO A 179 -13.97 -10.92 10.06
C PRO A 179 -14.31 -9.69 9.22
N ALA A 180 -13.33 -9.14 8.47
CA ALA A 180 -13.47 -7.97 7.63
C ALA A 180 -12.39 -7.94 6.55
N ILE A 181 -12.39 -6.92 5.67
CA ILE A 181 -11.31 -6.65 4.73
C ILE A 181 -10.04 -6.32 5.53
N PRO A 182 -8.87 -6.95 5.24
CA PRO A 182 -7.62 -6.63 5.93
C PRO A 182 -7.20 -5.17 5.71
N ILE A 183 -6.80 -4.49 6.80
CA ILE A 183 -6.31 -3.12 6.80
C ILE A 183 -4.83 -3.12 7.13
N TRP A 184 -3.98 -2.72 6.18
CA TRP A 184 -2.54 -2.58 6.36
C TRP A 184 -2.16 -1.11 6.50
N ILE A 185 -1.33 -0.78 7.46
CA ILE A 185 -0.99 0.60 7.80
C ILE A 185 0.33 1.00 7.14
N GLY A 186 0.28 2.05 6.34
CA GLY A 186 1.46 2.61 5.68
C GLY A 186 2.30 3.51 6.60
N GLY A 187 3.60 3.61 6.27
CA GLY A 187 4.56 4.44 6.97
C GLY A 187 5.36 3.70 8.06
N HIS A 188 6.39 4.38 8.59
CA HIS A 188 7.33 3.82 9.58
C HIS A 188 7.56 4.77 10.78
N SER A 189 6.75 5.81 10.92
CA SER A 189 6.80 6.66 12.11
C SER A 189 6.27 5.92 13.34
N LYS A 190 6.65 6.35 14.54
CA LYS A 190 6.09 5.79 15.79
C LYS A 190 4.56 5.75 15.79
N GLN A 191 3.91 6.80 15.24
CA GLN A 191 2.45 6.86 15.13
C GLN A 191 1.91 5.83 14.14
N ALA A 192 2.64 5.54 13.05
CA ALA A 192 2.24 4.51 12.10
C ALA A 192 2.39 3.11 12.71
N LEU A 193 3.49 2.83 13.42
CA LEU A 193 3.72 1.57 14.13
C LEU A 193 2.66 1.35 15.23
N ARG A 194 2.36 2.40 16.02
CA ARG A 194 1.28 2.34 17.00
C ARG A 194 -0.06 1.99 16.36
N ARG A 195 -0.42 2.67 15.26
CA ARG A 195 -1.67 2.41 14.51
C ARG A 195 -1.70 1.00 13.95
N ALA A 196 -0.58 0.49 13.42
CA ALA A 196 -0.47 -0.87 12.93
C ALA A 196 -0.68 -1.88 14.05
N GLY A 197 -0.02 -1.70 15.19
CA GLY A 197 -0.18 -2.56 16.38
C GLY A 197 -1.58 -2.53 16.96
N GLU A 198 -2.16 -1.34 17.15
CA GLU A 198 -3.47 -1.19 17.80
C GLU A 198 -4.66 -1.51 16.88
N LEU A 199 -4.59 -1.15 15.59
CA LEU A 199 -5.76 -1.12 14.70
C LEU A 199 -5.59 -1.88 13.39
N GLY A 200 -4.34 -2.12 12.92
CA GLY A 200 -4.06 -2.72 11.61
C GLY A 200 -4.03 -4.24 11.64
N ASP A 201 -4.24 -4.88 10.50
CA ASP A 201 -3.99 -6.28 10.24
C ASP A 201 -2.63 -6.50 9.55
N GLY A 202 -1.94 -5.41 9.24
CA GLY A 202 -0.60 -5.42 8.69
C GLY A 202 0.08 -4.07 8.79
N TRP A 203 1.41 -4.10 8.68
CA TRP A 203 2.28 -2.95 8.55
C TRP A 203 2.88 -2.91 7.15
N HIS A 204 2.71 -1.78 6.44
CA HIS A 204 3.10 -1.61 5.04
C HIS A 204 4.03 -0.40 4.84
N PRO A 205 5.30 -0.51 5.27
CA PRO A 205 6.30 0.53 5.08
C PRO A 205 6.84 0.58 3.66
N ILE A 206 7.47 1.72 3.32
CA ILE A 206 8.37 1.87 2.18
C ILE A 206 9.80 1.81 2.71
N GLY A 207 10.67 1.07 2.04
CA GLY A 207 12.10 0.99 2.31
C GLY A 207 12.94 0.94 1.05
N GLY A 208 14.26 0.89 1.21
CA GLY A 208 15.20 0.84 0.10
C GLY A 208 15.31 2.12 -0.72
N VAL A 209 14.77 3.26 -0.23
CA VAL A 209 14.92 4.58 -0.86
C VAL A 209 15.90 5.43 -0.06
N PRO A 210 16.61 6.40 -0.70
CA PRO A 210 17.71 7.12 -0.03
C PRO A 210 17.35 7.82 1.27
N THR A 211 16.14 8.37 1.33
CA THR A 211 15.61 9.07 2.51
C THR A 211 15.09 8.14 3.59
N ILE A 212 14.80 6.90 3.22
CA ILE A 212 14.25 5.85 4.10
C ILE A 212 14.89 4.53 3.68
N PRO A 213 16.12 4.24 4.13
CA PRO A 213 16.77 2.96 3.85
C PRO A 213 15.96 1.79 4.40
N LEU A 214 15.49 1.92 5.64
CA LEU A 214 14.78 0.89 6.38
C LEU A 214 15.46 -0.48 6.23
N GLU A 215 16.73 -0.52 6.66
CA GLU A 215 17.55 -1.73 6.60
C GLU A 215 16.94 -2.86 7.46
N PRO A 216 17.31 -4.14 7.24
CA PRO A 216 16.76 -5.26 8.01
C PRO A 216 16.81 -5.09 9.53
N ASP A 217 17.85 -4.43 10.07
CA ASP A 217 17.95 -4.14 11.51
C ASP A 217 16.97 -3.06 11.96
N ASP A 218 16.68 -2.08 11.11
CA ASP A 218 15.63 -1.08 11.36
C ASP A 218 14.26 -1.76 11.40
N VAL A 219 14.00 -2.68 10.46
CA VAL A 219 12.76 -3.49 10.44
C VAL A 219 12.61 -4.27 11.74
N ARG A 220 13.66 -4.98 12.18
CA ARG A 220 13.64 -5.72 13.48
C ARG A 220 13.34 -4.80 14.67
N LYS A 221 13.91 -3.60 14.67
CA LYS A 221 13.67 -2.60 15.73
C LYS A 221 12.23 -2.11 15.70
N ASP A 222 11.72 -1.77 14.53
CA ASP A 222 10.36 -1.27 14.35
C ASP A 222 9.31 -2.35 14.67
N LEU A 223 9.59 -3.61 14.35
CA LEU A 223 8.74 -4.74 14.71
C LEU A 223 8.63 -4.93 16.22
N ARG A 224 9.73 -4.83 16.98
CA ARG A 224 9.66 -4.88 18.46
C ARG A 224 8.75 -3.78 19.02
N MET A 225 8.83 -2.56 18.48
CA MET A 225 7.95 -1.47 18.90
C MET A 225 6.49 -1.73 18.52
N LEU A 226 6.23 -2.27 17.33
CA LEU A 226 4.89 -2.66 16.88
C LEU A 226 4.30 -3.74 17.80
N GLU A 227 5.10 -4.76 18.16
CA GLU A 227 4.72 -5.82 19.09
C GLU A 227 4.31 -5.25 20.48
N GLU A 228 5.07 -4.30 20.99
CA GLU A 228 4.73 -3.61 22.26
C GLU A 228 3.35 -2.93 22.16
N TYR A 229 3.08 -2.22 21.05
CA TYR A 229 1.77 -1.59 20.83
C TYR A 229 0.63 -2.60 20.66
N ALA A 230 0.88 -3.72 19.98
CA ALA A 230 -0.11 -4.77 19.82
C ALA A 230 -0.46 -5.42 21.16
N HIS A 231 0.54 -5.79 21.96
CA HIS A 231 0.34 -6.34 23.31
C HIS A 231 -0.39 -5.37 24.24
N ALA A 232 -0.03 -4.08 24.21
CA ALA A 232 -0.72 -3.05 24.99
C ALA A 232 -2.20 -2.90 24.60
N ALA A 233 -2.53 -3.21 23.34
CA ALA A 233 -3.92 -3.24 22.82
C ALA A 233 -4.62 -4.60 23.03
N GLY A 234 -3.99 -5.58 23.67
CA GLY A 234 -4.53 -6.91 23.89
C GLY A 234 -4.60 -7.77 22.61
N ARG A 235 -3.74 -7.49 21.62
CA ARG A 235 -3.70 -8.20 20.34
C ARG A 235 -2.46 -9.10 20.25
N ASP A 236 -2.59 -10.18 19.46
CA ASP A 236 -1.44 -11.03 19.12
C ASP A 236 -0.67 -10.38 17.94
N PRO A 237 0.60 -9.97 18.13
CA PRO A 237 1.40 -9.37 17.07
C PRO A 237 1.66 -10.31 15.89
N ARG A 238 1.58 -11.63 16.08
CA ARG A 238 1.76 -12.63 15.01
C ARG A 238 0.66 -12.60 13.95
N GLU A 239 -0.48 -11.97 14.26
CA GLU A 239 -1.58 -11.75 13.30
C GLU A 239 -1.34 -10.55 12.39
N ILE A 240 -0.31 -9.72 12.69
CA ILE A 240 -0.01 -8.50 11.94
C ILE A 240 1.01 -8.81 10.85
N ARG A 241 0.57 -8.80 9.59
CA ARG A 241 1.41 -9.04 8.41
C ARG A 241 2.40 -7.89 8.19
N VAL A 242 3.58 -8.21 7.68
CA VAL A 242 4.63 -7.21 7.37
C VAL A 242 4.87 -7.18 5.87
N ALA A 243 4.49 -6.09 5.21
CA ALA A 243 4.54 -5.95 3.76
C ALA A 243 5.43 -4.76 3.35
N LEU A 244 6.69 -5.00 3.06
CA LEU A 244 7.64 -3.98 2.66
C LEU A 244 7.50 -3.64 1.17
N LYS A 245 7.34 -2.36 0.85
CA LYS A 245 7.45 -1.84 -0.51
C LYS A 245 8.87 -1.35 -0.78
N GLY A 246 9.54 -1.95 -1.76
CA GLY A 246 10.85 -1.55 -2.26
C GLY A 246 10.80 -1.20 -3.75
N SER A 247 11.83 -0.53 -4.24
CA SER A 247 11.98 -0.25 -5.67
C SER A 247 13.14 -1.08 -6.22
N LEU A 248 12.97 -1.66 -7.41
CA LEU A 248 14.08 -2.27 -8.14
C LEU A 248 14.86 -1.18 -8.88
N PHE A 249 16.11 -1.00 -8.53
CA PHE A 249 16.97 0.00 -9.13
C PHE A 249 17.88 -0.59 -10.21
N ASP A 250 18.19 0.20 -11.23
CA ASP A 250 19.19 -0.15 -12.22
C ASP A 250 20.59 0.14 -11.67
N ARG A 251 21.53 -0.76 -11.99
CA ARG A 251 22.93 -0.65 -11.56
C ARG A 251 23.62 0.64 -12.04
N GLU A 252 23.16 1.15 -13.19
CA GLU A 252 23.70 2.35 -13.81
C GLU A 252 23.29 3.66 -13.11
N LYS A 253 22.24 3.62 -12.28
CA LYS A 253 21.73 4.79 -11.54
C LYS A 253 22.26 4.88 -10.11
N GLN A 254 23.51 4.49 -9.87
CA GLN A 254 24.16 4.66 -8.55
C GLN A 254 24.25 6.14 -8.17
N ILE A 255 23.78 6.47 -6.97
CA ILE A 255 23.88 7.85 -6.43
C ILE A 255 25.26 8.15 -5.89
N SER A 256 26.05 7.15 -5.49
CA SER A 256 27.41 7.31 -5.01
C SER A 256 28.30 6.18 -5.51
N PRO A 257 29.51 6.48 -6.01
CA PRO A 257 30.46 5.44 -6.38
C PRO A 257 30.80 4.54 -5.18
N GLY A 258 30.64 3.23 -5.37
CA GLY A 258 31.06 2.23 -4.37
C GLY A 258 30.02 1.79 -3.34
N GLN A 259 28.83 2.39 -3.31
CA GLN A 259 27.76 1.98 -2.36
C GLN A 259 26.58 1.38 -3.12
N ARG A 260 26.42 0.04 -3.04
CA ARG A 260 25.26 -0.68 -3.58
C ARG A 260 24.02 -0.40 -2.71
N ARG A 261 22.91 -0.07 -3.33
CA ARG A 261 21.62 -0.01 -2.66
C ARG A 261 20.96 -1.37 -2.60
N ARG A 262 20.09 -1.57 -1.61
CA ARG A 262 19.19 -2.72 -1.57
C ARG A 262 18.34 -2.79 -2.85
N PHE A 263 18.09 -4.00 -3.31
CA PHE A 263 17.31 -4.33 -4.51
C PHE A 263 17.92 -3.77 -5.81
N MET A 264 19.25 -3.64 -5.84
CA MET A 264 20.02 -3.19 -7.00
C MET A 264 21.10 -4.21 -7.33
N GLY A 265 21.32 -4.46 -8.63
CA GLY A 265 22.40 -5.34 -9.07
C GLY A 265 21.92 -6.62 -9.74
N SER A 266 22.67 -7.72 -9.55
CA SER A 266 22.37 -9.04 -10.12
C SER A 266 21.17 -9.70 -9.44
N ALA A 267 20.65 -10.76 -10.05
CA ALA A 267 19.58 -11.57 -9.45
C ALA A 267 20.00 -12.15 -8.09
N GLU A 268 21.24 -12.59 -7.97
CA GLU A 268 21.82 -13.15 -6.74
C GLU A 268 21.89 -12.10 -5.63
N GLU A 269 22.34 -10.87 -5.96
CA GLU A 269 22.41 -9.76 -5.01
C GLU A 269 21.01 -9.36 -4.50
N ILE A 270 20.03 -9.28 -5.40
CA ILE A 270 18.63 -8.96 -5.04
C ILE A 270 18.02 -10.10 -4.22
N THR A 271 18.29 -11.36 -4.59
CA THR A 271 17.82 -12.54 -3.84
C THR A 271 18.39 -12.54 -2.42
N SER A 272 19.68 -12.17 -2.26
CA SER A 272 20.30 -12.03 -0.93
C SER A 272 19.64 -10.94 -0.11
N ASP A 273 19.39 -9.77 -0.70
CA ASP A 273 18.67 -8.68 -0.02
C ASP A 273 17.29 -9.13 0.46
N ILE A 274 16.53 -9.83 -0.38
CA ILE A 274 15.18 -10.31 -0.02
C ILE A 274 15.25 -11.32 1.14
N ARG A 275 16.26 -12.21 1.16
CA ARG A 275 16.45 -13.14 2.28
C ARG A 275 16.73 -12.42 3.60
N ASP A 276 17.58 -11.36 3.58
CA ASP A 276 17.85 -10.54 4.77
C ASP A 276 16.55 -9.94 5.34
N TYR A 277 15.66 -9.42 4.48
CA TYR A 277 14.38 -8.88 4.92
C TYR A 277 13.40 -9.96 5.39
N ARG A 278 13.39 -11.14 4.76
CA ARG A 278 12.61 -12.28 5.24
C ARG A 278 13.03 -12.69 6.65
N GLU A 279 14.34 -12.76 6.91
CA GLU A 279 14.91 -13.06 8.22
C GLU A 279 14.64 -11.95 9.25
N ALA A 280 14.43 -10.72 8.78
CA ALA A 280 14.00 -9.60 9.62
C ALA A 280 12.52 -9.61 9.97
N GLY A 281 11.71 -10.54 9.40
CA GLY A 281 10.30 -10.68 9.70
C GLY A 281 9.35 -10.12 8.64
N VAL A 282 9.83 -9.82 7.43
CA VAL A 282 8.98 -9.38 6.33
C VAL A 282 8.27 -10.58 5.69
N ASP A 283 6.94 -10.54 5.63
CA ASP A 283 6.10 -11.59 5.03
C ASP A 283 5.89 -11.41 3.53
N THR A 284 5.78 -10.17 3.09
CA THR A 284 5.45 -9.79 1.71
C THR A 284 6.40 -8.70 1.21
N MET A 285 7.01 -8.92 0.05
CA MET A 285 7.81 -7.90 -0.64
C MET A 285 7.03 -7.38 -1.85
N ILE A 286 6.96 -6.06 -1.99
CA ILE A 286 6.26 -5.39 -3.10
C ILE A 286 7.27 -4.57 -3.88
N PHE A 287 7.38 -4.81 -5.19
CA PHE A 287 8.36 -4.15 -6.03
C PHE A 287 7.71 -3.25 -7.09
N ASP A 288 8.37 -2.12 -7.33
CA ASP A 288 8.13 -1.30 -8.52
C ASP A 288 9.09 -1.75 -9.61
N VAL A 289 8.54 -2.41 -10.64
CA VAL A 289 9.29 -2.97 -11.78
C VAL A 289 9.28 -2.06 -13.00
N ARG A 290 8.77 -0.83 -12.90
CA ARG A 290 8.65 0.09 -14.04
C ARG A 290 9.98 0.34 -14.74
N ARG A 291 9.89 0.43 -16.08
CA ARG A 291 10.98 0.74 -17.02
C ARG A 291 10.56 1.88 -17.95
N ALA A 292 11.44 2.24 -18.88
CA ALA A 292 11.20 3.30 -19.85
C ALA A 292 10.00 2.99 -20.76
N SER A 293 9.82 1.73 -21.13
CA SER A 293 8.67 1.26 -21.91
C SER A 293 7.82 0.25 -21.14
N PHE A 294 6.58 0.08 -21.58
CA PHE A 294 5.68 -0.94 -21.05
C PHE A 294 6.19 -2.36 -21.33
N THR A 295 6.76 -2.61 -22.50
CA THR A 295 7.36 -3.91 -22.85
C THR A 295 8.50 -4.27 -21.91
N GLU A 296 9.44 -3.35 -21.69
CA GLU A 296 10.55 -3.56 -20.73
C GLU A 296 10.04 -3.78 -19.30
N THR A 297 8.93 -3.15 -18.93
CA THR A 297 8.28 -3.36 -17.62
C THR A 297 7.79 -4.81 -17.49
N LEU A 298 7.17 -5.37 -18.53
CA LEU A 298 6.72 -6.77 -18.53
C LEU A 298 7.90 -7.76 -18.54
N GLU A 299 8.95 -7.48 -19.30
CA GLU A 299 10.18 -8.27 -19.31
C GLU A 299 10.85 -8.26 -17.92
N ARG A 300 10.87 -7.11 -17.25
CA ARG A 300 11.41 -7.00 -15.89
C ARG A 300 10.57 -7.78 -14.87
N MET A 301 9.26 -7.76 -15.01
CA MET A 301 8.36 -8.59 -14.19
C MET A 301 8.67 -10.08 -14.36
N GLU A 302 8.80 -10.54 -15.59
CA GLU A 302 9.12 -11.93 -15.91
C GLU A 302 10.48 -12.34 -15.39
N TRP A 303 11.51 -11.50 -15.60
CA TRP A 303 12.83 -11.69 -15.06
C TRP A 303 12.81 -11.81 -13.52
N MET A 304 12.07 -10.91 -12.85
CA MET A 304 11.93 -10.95 -11.39
C MET A 304 11.33 -12.28 -10.92
N ALA A 305 10.29 -12.77 -11.58
CA ALA A 305 9.66 -14.04 -11.24
C ALA A 305 10.61 -15.23 -11.43
N LYS A 306 11.32 -15.30 -12.58
CA LYS A 306 12.14 -16.46 -12.96
C LYS A 306 13.53 -16.47 -12.32
N GLU A 307 14.19 -15.31 -12.28
CA GLU A 307 15.60 -15.24 -11.89
C GLU A 307 15.81 -14.86 -10.41
N VAL A 308 14.82 -14.26 -9.77
CA VAL A 308 14.92 -13.82 -8.38
C VAL A 308 14.00 -14.64 -7.48
N ILE A 309 12.67 -14.55 -7.70
CA ILE A 309 11.67 -15.15 -6.80
C ILE A 309 11.78 -16.67 -6.78
N ALA A 310 11.99 -17.31 -7.92
CA ALA A 310 12.12 -18.75 -8.01
C ALA A 310 13.31 -19.34 -7.22
N LYS A 311 14.23 -18.49 -6.75
CA LYS A 311 15.43 -18.87 -5.97
C LYS A 311 15.30 -18.59 -4.46
N ILE A 312 14.15 -18.05 -4.00
CA ILE A 312 13.85 -17.71 -2.60
C ILE A 312 13.07 -18.82 -1.91
#